data_577ff07a67ce38aa58f976dfd67fc7dc
#
_entry.id   577ff07a67ce38aa58f976dfd67fc7dc
#
_cell.length_a   1.000
_cell.length_b   1.000
_cell.length_c   1.000
_cell.angle_alpha   90.00
_cell.angle_beta   90.00
_cell.angle_gamma   90.00
#
_symmetry.space_group_name_H-M   'P 1'
#
loop_
_entity.id
_entity.type
_entity.pdbx_description
1 polymer ?
#
loop_
_entity_poly.entity_id
_entity_poly.type
_entity_poly.pdbx_seq_one_letter_code
_entity_poly.pdbx_strand_id
1 'polypeptide(L)'
;MAKIFTVLSGKGGVGKSTFCVNIALSLAEKGNKVLLIDGDIALRSLDLLLNLEENLVYDWSDIICNRCGKYAPILCYNDKIHLLPAPLEVPNILDVSSFKELVVSFASDYDFIFIDSPAGIGELQQVYALVSDQCIIVATPDNVSARSAYVSGNILVKSGIKEENLRLIINRFNEKAIKKGNFLNIDEIIDITYIRLLGIIPEEPNLMYSSVSRKRLSSRNDAKFAFNNVAGRILGKEIPLNL
;
A
#
# COMPACT_ATOMS: atom_id res chain seq x y z
N MET A 1 -5.08 -18.37 -5.57
CA MET A 1 -3.84 -17.59 -5.60
C MET A 1 -4.11 -16.22 -5.03
N ALA A 2 -3.18 -15.67 -4.27
CA ALA A 2 -3.31 -14.34 -3.70
C ALA A 2 -3.52 -13.28 -4.79
N LYS A 3 -4.28 -12.23 -4.48
CA LYS A 3 -4.35 -11.02 -5.29
C LYS A 3 -3.25 -10.06 -4.84
N ILE A 4 -2.41 -9.63 -5.77
CA ILE A 4 -1.19 -8.87 -5.50
C ILE A 4 -1.43 -7.41 -5.85
N PHE A 5 -1.12 -6.52 -4.89
CA PHE A 5 -1.22 -5.07 -5.03
C PHE A 5 0.12 -4.40 -4.75
N THR A 6 0.52 -3.46 -5.60
CA THR A 6 1.57 -2.51 -5.24
C THR A 6 0.96 -1.17 -4.87
N VAL A 7 1.35 -0.63 -3.73
CA VAL A 7 0.94 0.69 -3.25
C VAL A 7 2.03 1.70 -3.54
N LEU A 8 1.70 2.73 -4.30
CA LEU A 8 2.62 3.69 -4.91
C LEU A 8 2.22 5.13 -4.59
N SER A 9 3.16 6.05 -4.72
CA SER A 9 2.87 7.49 -4.76
C SER A 9 4.00 8.25 -5.44
N GLY A 10 3.67 9.30 -6.16
CA GLY A 10 4.68 10.19 -6.74
C GLY A 10 5.32 11.15 -5.73
N LYS A 11 4.75 11.30 -4.52
CA LYS A 11 5.21 12.21 -3.46
C LYS A 11 5.39 11.46 -2.15
N GLY A 12 6.45 11.80 -1.39
CA GLY A 12 6.67 11.25 -0.06
C GLY A 12 5.64 11.77 0.97
N GLY A 13 5.42 10.99 2.02
CA GLY A 13 4.59 11.41 3.16
C GLY A 13 3.07 11.41 2.92
N VAL A 14 2.56 10.91 1.79
CA VAL A 14 1.11 10.85 1.50
C VAL A 14 0.37 9.76 2.28
N GLY A 15 1.10 8.85 2.97
CA GLY A 15 0.53 7.81 3.83
C GLY A 15 0.41 6.43 3.19
N LYS A 16 1.27 6.04 2.25
CA LYS A 16 1.31 4.69 1.64
C LYS A 16 1.39 3.57 2.67
N SER A 17 2.45 3.58 3.49
CA SER A 17 2.70 2.56 4.51
C SER A 17 1.56 2.47 5.53
N THR A 18 1.03 3.64 5.94
CA THR A 18 -0.16 3.72 6.80
C THR A 18 -1.39 3.09 6.11
N PHE A 19 -1.55 3.32 4.79
CA PHE A 19 -2.60 2.68 4.00
C PHE A 19 -2.41 1.17 3.95
N CYS A 20 -1.19 0.66 3.68
CA CYS A 20 -0.88 -0.76 3.64
C CYS A 20 -1.25 -1.48 4.95
N VAL A 21 -0.87 -0.91 6.09
CA VAL A 21 -1.19 -1.49 7.40
C VAL A 21 -2.70 -1.50 7.66
N ASN A 22 -3.40 -0.38 7.44
CA ASN A 22 -4.82 -0.28 7.76
C ASN A 22 -5.71 -1.09 6.80
N ILE A 23 -5.34 -1.21 5.53
CA ILE A 23 -6.07 -2.09 4.60
C ILE A 23 -5.87 -3.56 4.94
N ALA A 24 -4.66 -3.96 5.37
CA ALA A 24 -4.39 -5.31 5.84
C ALA A 24 -5.23 -5.64 7.09
N LEU A 25 -5.31 -4.72 8.06
CA LEU A 25 -6.16 -4.85 9.24
C LEU A 25 -7.65 -5.03 8.86
N SER A 26 -8.14 -4.21 7.92
CA SER A 26 -9.54 -4.27 7.48
C SER A 26 -9.86 -5.56 6.71
N LEU A 27 -8.93 -6.10 5.93
CA LEU A 27 -9.08 -7.39 5.25
C LEU A 27 -9.00 -8.57 6.22
N ALA A 28 -8.09 -8.49 7.21
CA ALA A 28 -7.96 -9.51 8.25
C ALA A 28 -9.21 -9.60 9.15
N GLU A 29 -9.83 -8.46 9.49
CA GLU A 29 -11.12 -8.42 10.21
C GLU A 29 -12.25 -9.11 9.41
N LYS A 30 -12.12 -9.21 8.08
CA LYS A 30 -13.04 -9.94 7.18
C LYS A 30 -12.64 -11.41 6.95
N GLY A 31 -11.63 -11.91 7.69
CA GLY A 31 -11.19 -13.30 7.68
C GLY A 31 -10.05 -13.62 6.70
N ASN A 32 -9.58 -12.65 5.91
CA ASN A 32 -8.55 -12.89 4.90
C ASN A 32 -7.14 -12.90 5.52
N LYS A 33 -6.25 -13.69 4.92
CA LYS A 33 -4.84 -13.76 5.28
C LYS A 33 -4.04 -12.83 4.37
N VAL A 34 -3.28 -11.91 4.96
CA VAL A 34 -2.58 -10.83 4.23
C VAL A 34 -1.08 -10.89 4.50
N LEU A 35 -0.29 -10.84 3.43
CA LEU A 35 1.15 -10.58 3.50
C LEU A 35 1.40 -9.12 3.12
N LEU A 36 2.08 -8.40 3.97
CA LEU A 36 2.69 -7.12 3.68
C LEU A 36 4.15 -7.35 3.28
N ILE A 37 4.58 -6.81 2.15
CA ILE A 37 5.98 -6.79 1.73
C ILE A 37 6.46 -5.35 1.82
N ASP A 38 7.43 -5.09 2.68
CA ASP A 38 8.07 -3.79 2.73
C ASP A 38 9.03 -3.67 1.54
N GLY A 39 8.72 -2.79 0.62
CA GLY A 39 9.54 -2.48 -0.55
C GLY A 39 10.31 -1.18 -0.40
N ASP A 40 10.14 -0.44 0.73
CA ASP A 40 10.87 0.81 0.98
C ASP A 40 12.25 0.50 1.57
N ILE A 41 13.15 0.10 0.67
CA ILE A 41 14.54 -0.27 1.00
C ILE A 41 15.21 0.89 1.75
N ALA A 42 15.94 0.58 2.78
CA ALA A 42 16.63 1.47 3.71
C ALA A 42 15.73 2.20 4.72
N LEU A 43 14.51 2.64 4.38
CA LEU A 43 13.63 3.32 5.34
C LEU A 43 12.85 2.36 6.23
N ARG A 44 12.39 1.22 5.67
CA ARG A 44 11.76 0.13 6.42
C ARG A 44 10.72 0.63 7.40
N SER A 45 9.58 1.04 6.88
CA SER A 45 8.55 1.70 7.69
C SER A 45 7.48 0.75 8.24
N LEU A 46 7.29 -0.42 7.62
CA LEU A 46 6.21 -1.33 8.02
C LEU A 46 6.50 -2.09 9.33
N ASP A 47 7.74 -2.47 9.59
CA ASP A 47 8.14 -3.10 10.84
C ASP A 47 7.91 -2.18 12.05
N LEU A 48 8.26 -0.88 11.91
CA LEU A 48 7.99 0.14 12.93
C LEU A 48 6.49 0.35 13.14
N LEU A 49 5.70 0.46 12.06
CA LEU A 49 4.25 0.64 12.14
C LEU A 49 3.53 -0.55 12.77
N LEU A 50 4.10 -1.75 12.66
CA LEU A 50 3.57 -2.99 13.25
C LEU A 50 4.22 -3.34 14.60
N ASN A 51 5.23 -2.59 15.04
CA ASN A 51 6.07 -2.87 16.24
C ASN A 51 6.68 -4.28 16.20
N LEU A 52 7.32 -4.62 15.09
CA LEU A 52 7.97 -5.90 14.83
C LEU A 52 9.49 -5.79 14.65
N GLU A 53 10.06 -4.60 14.81
CA GLU A 53 11.47 -4.27 14.56
C GLU A 53 12.46 -5.10 15.40
N GLU A 54 12.07 -5.48 16.62
CA GLU A 54 12.92 -6.27 17.51
C GLU A 54 13.13 -7.73 17.07
N ASN A 55 12.26 -8.24 16.17
CA ASN A 55 12.27 -9.64 15.73
C ASN A 55 12.99 -9.87 14.41
N LEU A 56 13.69 -8.87 13.90
CA LEU A 56 14.23 -8.85 12.56
C LEU A 56 15.62 -9.46 12.48
N VAL A 57 15.71 -10.61 11.79
CA VAL A 57 16.95 -11.34 11.55
C VAL A 57 17.28 -11.44 10.06
N TYR A 58 16.28 -11.69 9.24
CA TYR A 58 16.36 -11.84 7.79
C TYR A 58 15.38 -10.89 7.10
N ASP A 59 15.63 -10.61 5.82
CA ASP A 59 14.75 -9.85 4.95
C ASP A 59 14.47 -10.58 3.64
N TRP A 60 13.65 -10.00 2.74
CA TRP A 60 13.31 -10.68 1.49
C TRP A 60 14.50 -10.86 0.55
N SER A 61 15.55 -10.07 0.66
CA SER A 61 16.75 -10.26 -0.15
C SER A 61 17.51 -11.54 0.21
N ASP A 62 17.40 -11.98 1.48
CA ASP A 62 18.02 -13.22 1.93
C ASP A 62 17.39 -14.44 1.26
N ILE A 63 16.08 -14.37 0.95
CA ILE A 63 15.41 -15.42 0.17
C ILE A 63 15.93 -15.41 -1.27
N ILE A 64 15.95 -14.23 -1.93
CA ILE A 64 16.41 -14.09 -3.31
C ILE A 64 17.88 -14.55 -3.46
N CYS A 65 18.71 -14.24 -2.45
CA CYS A 65 20.12 -14.65 -2.41
C CYS A 65 20.35 -16.09 -1.93
N ASN A 66 19.29 -16.85 -1.62
CA ASN A 66 19.37 -18.22 -1.06
C ASN A 66 20.16 -18.30 0.25
N ARG A 67 20.13 -17.23 1.08
CA ARG A 67 20.80 -17.18 2.38
C ARG A 67 19.95 -17.77 3.51
N CYS A 68 18.64 -17.87 3.30
CA CYS A 68 17.70 -18.45 4.25
C CYS A 68 16.52 -19.15 3.57
N GLY A 69 15.76 -19.92 4.34
CA GLY A 69 14.52 -20.54 3.85
C GLY A 69 13.40 -19.52 3.69
N LYS A 70 12.45 -19.80 2.80
CA LYS A 70 11.32 -18.93 2.41
C LYS A 70 10.59 -18.26 3.59
N TYR A 71 10.39 -18.98 4.69
CA TYR A 71 9.62 -18.49 5.83
C TYR A 71 10.47 -17.83 6.92
N ALA A 72 11.79 -17.91 6.82
CA ALA A 72 12.68 -17.39 7.86
C ALA A 72 12.55 -15.87 8.09
N PRO A 73 12.33 -15.03 7.06
CA PRO A 73 12.14 -13.59 7.23
C PRO A 73 10.71 -13.18 7.63
N ILE A 74 9.75 -14.11 7.68
CA ILE A 74 8.35 -13.75 7.94
C ILE A 74 8.15 -13.36 9.39
N LEU A 75 7.74 -12.12 9.61
CA LEU A 75 7.33 -11.59 10.90
C LEU A 75 5.81 -11.69 11.05
N CYS A 76 5.34 -12.29 12.16
CA CYS A 76 3.92 -12.48 12.41
C CYS A 76 3.39 -11.34 13.30
N TYR A 77 2.54 -10.46 12.75
CA TYR A 77 1.80 -9.50 13.55
C TYR A 77 0.64 -10.17 14.32
N ASN A 78 -0.07 -11.08 13.66
CA ASN A 78 -1.10 -11.96 14.21
C ASN A 78 -1.34 -13.13 13.24
N ASP A 79 -2.32 -14.00 13.52
CA ASP A 79 -2.63 -15.18 12.71
C ASP A 79 -3.02 -14.86 11.24
N LYS A 80 -3.37 -13.62 10.93
CA LYS A 80 -3.88 -13.20 9.62
C LYS A 80 -2.98 -12.22 8.89
N ILE A 81 -2.11 -11.50 9.59
CA ILE A 81 -1.26 -10.46 9.01
C ILE A 81 0.19 -10.80 9.29
N HIS A 82 0.94 -10.94 8.21
CA HIS A 82 2.37 -11.19 8.25
C HIS A 82 3.12 -10.09 7.49
N LEU A 83 4.36 -9.85 7.87
CA LEU A 83 5.27 -8.90 7.24
C LEU A 83 6.49 -9.63 6.70
N LEU A 84 6.86 -9.34 5.47
CA LEU A 84 8.13 -9.66 4.87
C LEU A 84 8.95 -8.36 4.77
N PRO A 85 9.96 -8.15 5.62
CA PRO A 85 10.67 -6.89 5.75
C PRO A 85 11.60 -6.61 4.58
N ALA A 86 11.87 -5.31 4.32
CA ALA A 86 12.81 -4.87 3.30
C ALA A 86 14.27 -5.06 3.74
N PRO A 87 15.21 -5.23 2.78
CA PRO A 87 16.63 -5.10 3.05
C PRO A 87 17.02 -3.64 3.33
N LEU A 88 18.21 -3.45 3.89
CA LEU A 88 18.81 -2.13 4.07
C LEU A 88 19.47 -1.59 2.79
N GLU A 89 19.80 -2.47 1.85
CA GLU A 89 20.45 -2.14 0.57
C GLU A 89 19.77 -2.90 -0.57
N VAL A 90 19.74 -2.28 -1.76
CA VAL A 90 19.20 -2.93 -2.97
C VAL A 90 20.09 -4.11 -3.35
N PRO A 91 19.56 -5.34 -3.43
CA PRO A 91 20.34 -6.48 -3.87
C PRO A 91 20.79 -6.33 -5.32
N ASN A 92 22.05 -6.67 -5.62
CA ASN A 92 22.61 -6.58 -6.97
C ASN A 92 21.89 -7.47 -8.01
N ILE A 93 21.16 -8.48 -7.55
CA ILE A 93 20.41 -9.44 -8.38
C ILE A 93 18.92 -9.13 -8.45
N LEU A 94 18.49 -7.95 -7.95
CA LEU A 94 17.09 -7.56 -7.97
C LEU A 94 16.68 -7.12 -9.37
N ASP A 95 15.86 -7.95 -10.00
CA ASP A 95 15.15 -7.66 -11.25
C ASP A 95 13.67 -8.07 -11.16
N VAL A 96 12.90 -7.84 -12.22
CA VAL A 96 11.48 -8.20 -12.28
C VAL A 96 11.28 -9.70 -12.08
N SER A 97 12.17 -10.55 -12.62
CA SER A 97 12.03 -12.01 -12.57
C SER A 97 12.24 -12.53 -11.15
N SER A 98 13.36 -12.16 -10.52
CA SER A 98 13.71 -12.59 -9.17
C SER A 98 12.69 -12.13 -8.14
N PHE A 99 12.21 -10.88 -8.25
CA PHE A 99 11.17 -10.36 -7.36
C PHE A 99 9.82 -11.03 -7.62
N LYS A 100 9.47 -11.31 -8.88
CA LYS A 100 8.26 -12.05 -9.22
C LYS A 100 8.27 -13.46 -8.63
N GLU A 101 9.36 -14.20 -8.76
CA GLU A 101 9.51 -15.52 -8.16
C GLU A 101 9.32 -15.49 -6.65
N LEU A 102 9.91 -14.49 -5.98
CA LEU A 102 9.71 -14.26 -4.55
C LEU A 102 8.23 -14.10 -4.22
N VAL A 103 7.54 -13.15 -4.85
CA VAL A 103 6.12 -12.82 -4.57
C VAL A 103 5.20 -13.99 -4.88
N VAL A 104 5.39 -14.63 -6.04
CA VAL A 104 4.58 -15.79 -6.47
C VAL A 104 4.78 -16.99 -5.54
N SER A 105 5.96 -17.16 -4.96
CA SER A 105 6.22 -18.23 -4.01
C SER A 105 5.29 -18.19 -2.79
N PHE A 106 4.81 -17.01 -2.41
CA PHE A 106 3.86 -16.80 -1.30
C PHE A 106 2.38 -16.82 -1.72
N ALA A 107 2.09 -16.80 -3.03
CA ALA A 107 0.72 -16.62 -3.53
C ALA A 107 -0.29 -17.73 -3.15
N SER A 108 0.19 -18.92 -2.74
CA SER A 108 -0.64 -19.99 -2.21
C SER A 108 -0.98 -19.87 -0.73
N ASP A 109 -0.20 -19.07 0.01
CA ASP A 109 -0.24 -19.03 1.48
C ASP A 109 -1.12 -17.90 2.02
N TYR A 110 -1.48 -16.94 1.14
CA TYR A 110 -2.22 -15.73 1.47
C TYR A 110 -3.38 -15.49 0.49
N ASP A 111 -4.38 -14.72 0.93
CA ASP A 111 -5.46 -14.23 0.08
C ASP A 111 -5.06 -12.94 -0.63
N PHE A 112 -4.28 -12.11 0.04
CA PHE A 112 -3.79 -10.82 -0.47
C PHE A 112 -2.31 -10.61 -0.15
N ILE A 113 -1.59 -9.98 -1.10
CA ILE A 113 -0.22 -9.51 -0.91
C ILE A 113 -0.20 -8.01 -1.25
N PHE A 114 0.28 -7.18 -0.33
CA PHE A 114 0.48 -5.76 -0.56
C PHE A 114 1.97 -5.43 -0.49
N ILE A 115 2.48 -4.80 -1.54
CA ILE A 115 3.86 -4.32 -1.63
C ILE A 115 3.83 -2.81 -1.37
N ASP A 116 4.41 -2.37 -0.26
CA ASP A 116 4.61 -0.94 0.05
C ASP A 116 5.86 -0.43 -0.65
N SER A 117 5.72 0.45 -1.62
CA SER A 117 6.85 0.94 -2.41
C SER A 117 7.49 2.19 -1.79
N PRO A 118 8.74 2.53 -2.08
CA PRO A 118 9.28 3.83 -1.76
C PRO A 118 8.54 4.96 -2.50
N ALA A 119 8.74 6.21 -2.09
CA ALA A 119 8.15 7.37 -2.76
C ALA A 119 8.79 7.61 -4.15
N GLY A 120 8.03 8.22 -5.04
CA GLY A 120 8.46 8.46 -6.42
C GLY A 120 8.08 7.32 -7.37
N ILE A 121 8.57 7.38 -8.61
CA ILE A 121 8.42 6.33 -9.62
C ILE A 121 9.76 6.14 -10.35
N GLY A 122 10.62 5.37 -9.74
CA GLY A 122 11.88 4.90 -10.32
C GLY A 122 11.79 3.46 -10.83
N GLU A 123 12.93 2.86 -11.09
CA GLU A 123 13.02 1.48 -11.59
C GLU A 123 12.45 0.48 -10.59
N LEU A 124 12.74 0.64 -9.30
CA LEU A 124 12.28 -0.27 -8.25
C LEU A 124 10.76 -0.32 -8.15
N GLN A 125 10.09 0.85 -8.21
CA GLN A 125 8.63 0.92 -8.19
C GLN A 125 8.00 0.28 -9.42
N GLN A 126 8.67 0.37 -10.58
CA GLN A 126 8.24 -0.31 -11.80
C GLN A 126 8.38 -1.83 -11.68
N VAL A 127 9.47 -2.33 -11.07
CA VAL A 127 9.63 -3.76 -10.75
C VAL A 127 8.45 -4.26 -9.92
N TYR A 128 8.09 -3.55 -8.85
CA TYR A 128 6.96 -3.93 -7.98
C TYR A 128 5.61 -3.86 -8.71
N ALA A 129 5.40 -2.85 -9.53
CA ALA A 129 4.17 -2.70 -10.30
C ALA A 129 3.99 -3.83 -11.32
N LEU A 130 5.06 -4.24 -12.01
CA LEU A 130 5.02 -5.28 -13.05
C LEU A 130 4.72 -6.68 -12.50
N VAL A 131 4.95 -6.93 -11.23
CA VAL A 131 4.62 -8.22 -10.58
C VAL A 131 3.23 -8.24 -9.96
N SER A 132 2.51 -7.11 -9.97
CA SER A 132 1.22 -6.94 -9.30
C SER A 132 0.03 -7.06 -10.24
N ASP A 133 -1.09 -7.55 -9.72
CA ASP A 133 -2.38 -7.58 -10.45
C ASP A 133 -2.98 -6.17 -10.57
N GLN A 134 -2.79 -5.34 -9.55
CA GLN A 134 -3.26 -3.95 -9.52
C GLN A 134 -2.26 -3.03 -8.81
N CYS A 135 -2.23 -1.78 -9.25
CA CYS A 135 -1.44 -0.72 -8.63
C CYS A 135 -2.37 0.32 -7.97
N ILE A 136 -2.16 0.59 -6.69
CA ILE A 136 -2.90 1.59 -5.93
C ILE A 136 -2.01 2.82 -5.77
N ILE A 137 -2.39 3.93 -6.39
CA ILE A 137 -1.70 5.21 -6.25
C ILE A 137 -2.37 6.00 -5.14
N VAL A 138 -1.60 6.37 -4.12
CA VAL A 138 -2.08 7.18 -2.99
C VAL A 138 -1.70 8.64 -3.23
N ALA A 139 -2.71 9.53 -3.18
CA ALA A 139 -2.55 10.97 -3.31
C ALA A 139 -3.27 11.70 -2.16
N THR A 140 -2.78 12.89 -1.82
CA THR A 140 -3.46 13.86 -0.95
C THR A 140 -4.21 14.91 -1.78
N PRO A 141 -5.23 15.61 -1.23
CA PRO A 141 -6.08 16.52 -2.00
C PRO A 141 -5.40 17.87 -2.30
N ASP A 142 -4.13 17.85 -2.72
CA ASP A 142 -3.37 19.02 -3.15
C ASP A 142 -2.87 18.87 -4.59
N ASN A 143 -2.70 20.01 -5.27
CA ASN A 143 -2.30 20.06 -6.69
C ASN A 143 -1.00 19.31 -6.98
N VAL A 144 -0.01 19.38 -6.08
CA VAL A 144 1.29 18.73 -6.28
C VAL A 144 1.13 17.22 -6.22
N SER A 145 0.37 16.73 -5.24
CA SER A 145 0.11 15.30 -5.08
C SER A 145 -0.74 14.73 -6.21
N ALA A 146 -1.81 15.42 -6.62
CA ALA A 146 -2.65 15.02 -7.74
C ALA A 146 -1.84 14.94 -9.05
N ARG A 147 -1.04 15.98 -9.33
CA ARG A 147 -0.16 15.99 -10.52
C ARG A 147 0.90 14.88 -10.46
N SER A 148 1.48 14.64 -9.30
CA SER A 148 2.42 13.52 -9.11
C SER A 148 1.76 12.16 -9.34
N ALA A 149 0.51 11.98 -8.90
CA ALA A 149 -0.26 10.76 -9.15
C ALA A 149 -0.52 10.55 -10.65
N TYR A 150 -0.89 11.61 -11.39
CA TYR A 150 -1.03 11.58 -12.85
C TYR A 150 0.28 11.13 -13.53
N VAL A 151 1.40 11.78 -13.18
CA VAL A 151 2.71 11.43 -13.76
C VAL A 151 3.06 9.98 -13.46
N SER A 152 2.82 9.53 -12.22
CA SER A 152 3.06 8.16 -11.80
C SER A 152 2.24 7.16 -12.61
N GLY A 153 0.95 7.42 -12.79
CA GLY A 153 0.06 6.60 -13.61
C GLY A 153 0.56 6.48 -15.05
N ASN A 154 0.95 7.59 -15.67
CA ASN A 154 1.47 7.60 -17.04
C ASN A 154 2.78 6.82 -17.19
N ILE A 155 3.69 6.90 -16.21
CA ILE A 155 4.94 6.12 -16.23
C ILE A 155 4.61 4.63 -16.15
N LEU A 156 3.72 4.23 -15.25
CA LEU A 156 3.31 2.84 -15.11
C LEU A 156 2.65 2.30 -16.39
N VAL A 157 1.78 3.07 -17.02
CA VAL A 157 1.16 2.69 -18.31
C VAL A 157 2.22 2.51 -19.40
N LYS A 158 3.18 3.42 -19.49
CA LYS A 158 4.31 3.30 -20.43
C LYS A 158 5.21 2.08 -20.13
N SER A 159 5.27 1.64 -18.88
CA SER A 159 5.99 0.42 -18.46
C SER A 159 5.20 -0.87 -18.70
N GLY A 160 3.98 -0.79 -19.24
CA GLY A 160 3.17 -1.95 -19.60
C GLY A 160 2.02 -2.28 -18.63
N ILE A 161 1.79 -1.47 -17.59
CA ILE A 161 0.62 -1.64 -16.72
C ILE A 161 -0.62 -1.13 -17.46
N LYS A 162 -1.69 -1.93 -17.49
CA LYS A 162 -2.96 -1.50 -18.08
C LYS A 162 -3.63 -0.44 -17.23
N GLU A 163 -4.22 0.59 -17.84
CA GLU A 163 -4.95 1.65 -17.13
C GLU A 163 -6.06 1.09 -16.23
N GLU A 164 -6.75 0.05 -16.69
CA GLU A 164 -7.80 -0.63 -15.93
C GLU A 164 -7.31 -1.28 -14.61
N ASN A 165 -5.99 -1.47 -14.43
CA ASN A 165 -5.36 -1.99 -13.24
C ASN A 165 -4.85 -0.89 -12.30
N LEU A 166 -4.94 0.38 -12.70
CA LEU A 166 -4.63 1.51 -11.83
C LEU A 166 -5.83 1.87 -10.95
N ARG A 167 -5.56 2.16 -9.69
CA ARG A 167 -6.54 2.61 -8.70
C ARG A 167 -6.01 3.81 -7.95
N LEU A 168 -6.91 4.74 -7.61
CA LEU A 168 -6.59 5.93 -6.83
C LEU A 168 -7.16 5.81 -5.42
N ILE A 169 -6.36 6.15 -4.43
CA ILE A 169 -6.80 6.47 -3.07
C ILE A 169 -6.53 7.95 -2.82
N ILE A 170 -7.58 8.69 -2.47
CA ILE A 170 -7.45 10.06 -1.95
C ILE A 170 -7.34 9.95 -0.42
N ASN A 171 -6.16 10.25 0.10
CA ASN A 171 -5.87 10.16 1.54
C ASN A 171 -5.86 11.55 2.19
N ARG A 172 -6.07 11.61 3.51
CA ARG A 172 -6.13 12.85 4.29
C ARG A 172 -7.18 13.83 3.77
N PHE A 173 -8.33 13.31 3.37
CA PHE A 173 -9.42 14.12 2.87
C PHE A 173 -10.07 14.90 4.02
N ASN A 174 -10.11 16.23 3.90
CA ASN A 174 -10.71 17.12 4.89
C ASN A 174 -11.75 18.02 4.23
N GLU A 175 -13.03 17.64 4.35
CA GLU A 175 -14.15 18.32 3.72
C GLU A 175 -14.25 19.81 4.13
N LYS A 176 -13.95 20.12 5.41
CA LYS A 176 -14.00 21.51 5.91
C LYS A 176 -12.92 22.38 5.25
N ALA A 177 -11.73 21.82 5.04
CA ALA A 177 -10.63 22.54 4.40
C ALA A 177 -10.87 22.73 2.89
N ILE A 178 -11.52 21.75 2.23
CA ILE A 178 -11.94 21.84 0.83
C ILE A 178 -13.01 22.93 0.64
N LYS A 179 -14.04 22.96 1.47
CA LYS A 179 -15.07 24.01 1.45
C LYS A 179 -14.53 25.43 1.64
N LYS A 180 -13.35 25.57 2.26
CA LYS A 180 -12.62 26.84 2.39
C LYS A 180 -11.74 27.17 1.17
N GLY A 181 -11.67 26.29 0.15
CA GLY A 181 -10.84 26.47 -1.04
C GLY A 181 -9.33 26.19 -0.81
N ASN A 182 -8.97 25.54 0.29
CA ASN A 182 -7.56 25.25 0.61
C ASN A 182 -7.03 24.02 -0.12
N PHE A 183 -7.93 23.12 -0.57
CA PHE A 183 -7.61 21.84 -1.20
C PHE A 183 -8.54 21.57 -2.38
N LEU A 184 -8.11 20.67 -3.27
CA LEU A 184 -8.91 20.18 -4.38
C LEU A 184 -10.11 19.34 -3.87
N ASN A 185 -11.24 19.45 -4.55
CA ASN A 185 -12.35 18.53 -4.36
C ASN A 185 -12.09 17.20 -5.11
N ILE A 186 -13.00 16.24 -4.96
CA ILE A 186 -12.83 14.90 -5.51
C ILE A 186 -12.84 14.92 -7.03
N ASP A 187 -13.75 15.66 -7.65
CA ASP A 187 -13.90 15.74 -9.09
C ASP A 187 -12.65 16.37 -9.73
N GLU A 188 -12.13 17.45 -9.15
CA GLU A 188 -10.87 18.07 -9.59
C GLU A 188 -9.68 17.09 -9.52
N ILE A 189 -9.61 16.25 -8.49
CA ILE A 189 -8.54 15.25 -8.36
C ILE A 189 -8.70 14.16 -9.43
N ILE A 190 -9.91 13.68 -9.66
CA ILE A 190 -10.20 12.68 -10.70
C ILE A 190 -9.87 13.25 -12.08
N ASP A 191 -10.27 14.50 -12.36
CA ASP A 191 -10.01 15.19 -13.62
C ASP A 191 -8.52 15.44 -13.89
N ILE A 192 -7.72 15.62 -12.82
CA ILE A 192 -6.26 15.75 -12.94
C ILE A 192 -5.60 14.40 -13.15
N THR A 193 -6.03 13.38 -12.40
CA THR A 193 -5.31 12.09 -12.35
C THR A 193 -5.70 11.13 -13.45
N TYR A 194 -6.94 11.17 -13.93
CA TYR A 194 -7.54 10.19 -14.86
C TYR A 194 -7.48 8.74 -14.35
N ILE A 195 -7.33 8.54 -13.04
CA ILE A 195 -7.22 7.21 -12.42
C ILE A 195 -8.52 6.87 -11.71
N ARG A 196 -9.01 5.65 -11.92
CA ARG A 196 -10.24 5.17 -11.28
C ARG A 196 -10.14 5.20 -9.76
N LEU A 197 -11.03 5.94 -9.11
CA LEU A 197 -11.10 6.07 -7.65
C LEU A 197 -11.50 4.73 -7.00
N LEU A 198 -10.67 4.26 -6.06
CA LEU A 198 -10.94 3.10 -5.22
C LEU A 198 -11.57 3.52 -3.89
N GLY A 199 -11.15 4.65 -3.33
CA GLY A 199 -11.69 5.14 -2.08
C GLY A 199 -11.08 6.45 -1.60
N ILE A 200 -11.72 7.00 -0.57
CA ILE A 200 -11.35 8.25 0.07
C ILE A 200 -11.16 7.96 1.54
N ILE A 201 -10.01 8.33 2.09
CA ILE A 201 -9.67 8.16 3.50
C ILE A 201 -9.66 9.56 4.14
N PRO A 202 -10.52 9.81 5.12
CA PRO A 202 -10.55 11.09 5.81
C PRO A 202 -9.25 11.35 6.58
N GLU A 203 -8.96 12.62 6.79
CA GLU A 203 -7.87 13.02 7.66
C GLU A 203 -8.16 12.62 9.11
N GLU A 204 -7.29 11.75 9.65
CA GLU A 204 -7.41 11.25 11.02
C GLU A 204 -6.06 11.34 11.73
N PRO A 205 -5.86 12.33 12.60
CA PRO A 205 -4.61 12.52 13.31
C PRO A 205 -4.18 11.29 14.14
N ASN A 206 -5.16 10.53 14.66
CA ASN A 206 -4.88 9.37 15.50
C ASN A 206 -4.45 8.12 14.71
N LEU A 207 -4.53 8.12 13.38
CA LEU A 207 -4.05 7.00 12.56
C LEU A 207 -2.55 6.72 12.77
N MET A 208 -1.73 7.77 12.89
CA MET A 208 -0.31 7.63 13.19
C MET A 208 -0.06 7.16 14.63
N TYR A 209 -0.87 7.65 15.58
CA TYR A 209 -0.73 7.27 16.99
C TYR A 209 -1.23 5.85 17.28
N SER A 210 -2.19 5.34 16.53
CA SER A 210 -2.72 3.99 16.73
C SER A 210 -1.70 2.90 16.38
N SER A 211 -0.83 3.14 15.41
CA SER A 211 0.27 2.23 15.09
C SER A 211 1.34 2.20 16.19
N VAL A 212 1.72 3.36 16.72
CA VAL A 212 2.72 3.47 17.81
C VAL A 212 2.19 2.92 19.15
N SER A 213 0.92 3.15 19.47
CA SER A 213 0.33 2.80 20.78
C SER A 213 -0.34 1.43 20.82
N ARG A 214 -0.36 0.65 19.73
CA ARG A 214 -1.13 -0.59 19.57
C ARG A 214 -2.64 -0.42 19.84
N LYS A 215 -3.12 0.80 19.99
CA LYS A 215 -4.54 1.08 20.18
C LYS A 215 -5.24 1.05 18.82
N ARG A 216 -6.08 0.05 18.62
CA ARG A 216 -6.95 -0.02 17.44
C ARG A 216 -7.86 1.22 17.40
N LEU A 217 -8.07 1.77 16.20
CA LEU A 217 -9.09 2.78 15.99
C LEU A 217 -10.45 2.26 16.50
N SER A 218 -11.23 3.12 17.13
CA SER A 218 -12.55 2.74 17.58
C SER A 218 -13.44 2.34 16.40
N SER A 219 -14.44 1.49 16.62
CA SER A 219 -15.39 1.07 15.57
C SER A 219 -16.20 2.24 14.99
N ARG A 220 -16.25 3.39 15.67
CA ARG A 220 -16.94 4.61 15.25
C ARG A 220 -16.03 5.63 14.57
N ASN A 221 -14.79 5.25 14.24
CA ASN A 221 -13.85 6.15 13.59
C ASN A 221 -14.09 6.16 12.07
N ASP A 222 -14.23 7.34 11.48
CA ASP A 222 -14.55 7.53 10.06
C ASP A 222 -13.46 6.95 9.14
N ALA A 223 -12.20 7.05 9.52
CA ALA A 223 -11.11 6.45 8.76
C ALA A 223 -11.19 4.92 8.77
N LYS A 224 -11.52 4.29 9.91
CA LYS A 224 -11.74 2.84 9.98
C LYS A 224 -12.90 2.41 9.07
N PHE A 225 -13.99 3.17 9.07
CA PHE A 225 -15.13 2.93 8.18
C PHE A 225 -14.70 3.03 6.70
N ALA A 226 -13.94 4.05 6.35
CA ALA A 226 -13.41 4.23 4.99
C ALA A 226 -12.51 3.07 4.56
N PHE A 227 -11.58 2.61 5.41
CA PHE A 227 -10.75 1.42 5.13
C PHE A 227 -11.60 0.16 4.96
N ASN A 228 -12.64 -0.03 5.76
CA ASN A 228 -13.57 -1.15 5.62
C ASN A 228 -14.33 -1.14 4.29
N ASN A 229 -14.69 0.05 3.78
CA ASN A 229 -15.32 0.23 2.47
C ASN A 229 -14.33 -0.08 1.34
N VAL A 230 -13.09 0.40 1.43
CA VAL A 230 -12.02 0.07 0.47
C VAL A 230 -11.76 -1.43 0.46
N ALA A 231 -11.64 -2.08 1.63
CA ALA A 231 -11.48 -3.53 1.72
C ALA A 231 -12.66 -4.28 1.09
N GLY A 232 -13.88 -3.79 1.28
CA GLY A 232 -15.07 -4.36 0.63
C GLY A 232 -15.00 -4.28 -0.90
N ARG A 233 -14.55 -3.14 -1.46
CA ARG A 233 -14.35 -2.98 -2.93
C ARG A 233 -13.24 -3.87 -3.46
N ILE A 234 -12.15 -4.05 -2.72
CA ILE A 234 -11.08 -5.01 -3.05
C ILE A 234 -11.61 -6.44 -3.10
N LEU A 235 -12.56 -6.79 -2.23
CA LEU A 235 -13.27 -8.06 -2.20
C LEU A 235 -14.37 -8.18 -3.28
N GLY A 236 -14.51 -7.20 -4.17
CA GLY A 236 -15.49 -7.22 -5.26
C GLY A 236 -16.91 -6.78 -4.87
N LYS A 237 -17.11 -6.21 -3.67
CA LYS A 237 -18.42 -5.69 -3.27
C LYS A 237 -18.69 -4.33 -3.91
N GLU A 238 -19.91 -4.13 -4.37
CA GLU A 238 -20.40 -2.81 -4.82
C GLU A 238 -20.73 -1.96 -3.58
N ILE A 239 -19.81 -1.09 -3.20
CA ILE A 239 -19.98 -0.15 -2.09
C ILE A 239 -19.93 1.26 -2.67
N PRO A 240 -20.99 2.09 -2.49
CA PRO A 240 -20.98 3.47 -2.94
C PRO A 240 -19.81 4.28 -2.35
N LEU A 241 -19.34 5.28 -3.09
CA LEU A 241 -18.38 6.26 -2.59
C LEU A 241 -19.13 7.28 -1.74
N ASN A 242 -19.43 6.92 -0.50
CA ASN A 242 -20.02 7.84 0.47
C ASN A 242 -18.89 8.56 1.22
N LEU A 243 -19.02 9.86 1.36
CA LEU A 243 -18.19 10.74 2.18
C LEU A 243 -18.70 10.76 3.62
#